data_cd3d4ab39e18e7b09e5362475410d57d
#
_entry.id   cd3d4ab39e18e7b09e5362475410d57d
#
_cell.length_a   1.000
_cell.length_b   1.000
_cell.length_c   1.000
_cell.angle_alpha   90.00
_cell.angle_beta   90.00
_cell.angle_gamma   90.00
#
_symmetry.space_group_name_H-M   'P 1'
#
loop_
_entity.id
_entity.type
_entity.pdbx_description
1 polymer ?
#
loop_
_entity_poly.entity_id
_entity_poly.type
_entity_poly.pdbx_seq_one_letter_code
_entity_poly.pdbx_strand_id
1 'polypeptide(L)'
;MRRFFLVSILAFGVCGACCAQKNPCAIAGQNNAFLGIQTIRLWAGPAPQAKGEACQDIPTLTIFEPQHGTDNGSAVVIFPGGAYRNLAANLEGRQFADWFTVRGFRAFVLSYRLTSDGYVLPVPLLDARRAIQIVRSRARDYFVDPNRIVVIGSSAGGHLAALAGTQFVPGNPEAEDPTERVSSRPDYLVLVYPWIGAITSDTSHLSYCKIFNLMDQCEALRAAYSPDLFVTKDTPPTFWYHTFNDQTVPVEQGLRFYEALVKAGVPAEAHIFPNGAHGSGLGKGDAALDQWPALLETWLRAQGLLTPDPSVAQPKL
;
A
#
# COMPACT_ATOMS: atom_id res chain seq x y z
N MET A 1 10.14 72.28 -23.94
CA MET A 1 9.85 70.93 -24.45
C MET A 1 10.71 69.91 -23.64
N ARG A 2 10.09 69.26 -22.63
CA ARG A 2 10.71 68.20 -21.87
C ARG A 2 10.03 66.92 -22.22
N ARG A 3 10.77 65.94 -22.82
CA ARG A 3 10.31 64.61 -23.15
C ARG A 3 10.44 63.71 -21.91
N PHE A 4 9.33 63.15 -21.43
CA PHE A 4 9.31 62.10 -20.42
C PHE A 4 9.48 60.77 -21.14
N PHE A 5 10.52 60.01 -20.77
CA PHE A 5 10.65 58.61 -21.13
C PHE A 5 9.92 57.73 -20.10
N LEU A 6 8.90 57.01 -20.54
CA LEU A 6 8.28 55.98 -19.73
C LEU A 6 9.17 54.71 -19.86
N VAL A 7 9.73 54.28 -18.75
CA VAL A 7 10.39 52.99 -18.63
C VAL A 7 9.34 51.97 -18.21
N SER A 8 8.96 51.08 -19.13
CA SER A 8 8.11 49.94 -18.82
C SER A 8 8.97 48.85 -18.16
N ILE A 9 8.74 48.58 -16.87
CA ILE A 9 9.34 47.46 -16.15
C ILE A 9 8.50 46.22 -16.50
N LEU A 10 9.04 45.33 -17.34
CA LEU A 10 8.54 43.98 -17.52
C LEU A 10 8.87 43.18 -16.26
N ALA A 11 7.85 42.86 -15.46
CA ALA A 11 7.98 41.88 -14.39
C ALA A 11 8.07 40.48 -15.00
N PHE A 12 9.27 39.91 -15.04
CA PHE A 12 9.47 38.48 -15.28
C PHE A 12 8.92 37.71 -14.09
N GLY A 13 7.74 37.10 -14.29
CA GLY A 13 7.22 36.10 -13.38
C GLY A 13 8.19 34.90 -13.34
N VAL A 14 8.91 34.76 -12.23
CA VAL A 14 9.69 33.54 -11.94
C VAL A 14 8.68 32.41 -11.77
N CYS A 15 8.49 31.63 -12.82
CA CYS A 15 7.82 30.34 -12.74
C CYS A 15 8.68 29.48 -11.84
N GLY A 16 8.27 29.34 -10.57
CA GLY A 16 8.91 28.44 -9.62
C GLY A 16 8.79 27.01 -10.15
N ALA A 17 9.82 26.55 -10.86
CA ALA A 17 9.98 25.14 -11.14
C ALA A 17 9.91 24.40 -9.81
N CYS A 18 8.84 23.64 -9.59
CA CYS A 18 8.69 22.73 -8.48
C CYS A 18 9.77 21.65 -8.67
N CYS A 19 10.98 21.95 -8.18
CA CYS A 19 12.04 20.94 -8.02
C CYS A 19 11.48 19.91 -7.04
N ALA A 20 10.99 18.80 -7.56
CA ALA A 20 10.71 17.64 -6.76
C ALA A 20 11.99 17.28 -6.00
N GLN A 21 12.05 17.67 -4.75
CA GLN A 21 13.19 17.41 -3.88
C GLN A 21 13.35 15.89 -3.81
N LYS A 22 14.41 15.36 -4.44
CA LYS A 22 14.74 13.94 -4.35
C LYS A 22 14.85 13.62 -2.87
N ASN A 23 13.95 12.79 -2.35
CA ASN A 23 13.98 12.42 -0.95
C ASN A 23 15.23 11.58 -0.68
N PRO A 24 16.23 12.09 0.09
CA PRO A 24 17.47 11.36 0.37
C PRO A 24 17.20 10.05 1.09
N CYS A 25 16.06 9.90 1.76
CA CYS A 25 15.66 8.70 2.48
C CYS A 25 15.18 7.56 1.58
N ALA A 26 14.79 7.83 0.34
CA ALA A 26 14.50 6.79 -0.64
C ALA A 26 15.72 5.91 -0.98
N ILE A 27 16.93 6.41 -0.69
CA ILE A 27 18.21 5.77 -1.04
C ILE A 27 18.81 5.01 0.14
N ALA A 28 18.56 5.48 1.37
CA ALA A 28 19.25 5.02 2.57
C ALA A 28 18.49 3.87 3.27
N GLY A 29 18.49 2.66 2.75
CA GLY A 29 18.02 1.51 3.50
C GLY A 29 17.19 0.47 2.73
N GLN A 30 16.90 0.69 1.46
CA GLN A 30 16.07 -0.21 0.66
C GLN A 30 16.81 -0.79 -0.54
N ASN A 31 17.85 -1.57 -0.31
CA ASN A 31 18.52 -2.45 -1.30
C ASN A 31 18.59 -1.92 -2.75
N ASN A 32 18.73 -0.61 -2.98
CA ASN A 32 18.70 0.05 -4.29
C ASN A 32 17.44 -0.23 -5.15
N ALA A 33 16.41 -0.88 -4.61
CA ALA A 33 15.23 -1.28 -5.37
C ALA A 33 14.50 -0.09 -6.00
N PHE A 34 14.59 1.10 -5.41
CA PHE A 34 13.87 2.31 -5.83
C PHE A 34 14.82 3.44 -6.29
N LEU A 35 16.07 3.11 -6.58
CA LEU A 35 17.04 4.11 -7.01
C LEU A 35 16.57 4.83 -8.29
N GLY A 36 16.52 6.15 -8.24
CA GLY A 36 16.13 7.00 -9.37
C GLY A 36 14.61 7.10 -9.61
N ILE A 37 13.78 6.43 -8.80
CA ILE A 37 12.33 6.48 -8.91
C ILE A 37 11.78 7.59 -7.99
N GLN A 38 10.75 8.30 -8.46
CA GLN A 38 10.11 9.37 -7.69
C GLN A 38 9.56 8.84 -6.36
N THR A 39 9.95 9.48 -5.27
CA THR A 39 9.49 9.13 -3.92
C THR A 39 9.03 10.38 -3.20
N ILE A 40 7.89 10.32 -2.53
CA ILE A 40 7.31 11.41 -1.76
C ILE A 40 7.17 11.01 -0.29
N ARG A 41 7.25 11.98 0.62
CA ARG A 41 6.93 11.81 2.03
C ARG A 41 5.40 11.74 2.20
N LEU A 42 4.93 10.98 3.18
CA LEU A 42 3.51 10.92 3.50
C LEU A 42 2.99 12.20 4.20
N TRP A 43 3.85 12.89 4.92
CA TRP A 43 3.56 14.17 5.59
C TRP A 43 4.57 15.23 5.17
N ALA A 44 4.12 16.47 5.03
CA ALA A 44 5.00 17.60 4.73
C ALA A 44 5.95 17.93 5.88
N GLY A 45 5.52 17.71 7.12
CA GLY A 45 6.27 17.82 8.35
C GLY A 45 6.59 16.45 8.96
N PRO A 46 6.91 16.39 10.27
CA PRO A 46 7.07 15.15 11.00
C PRO A 46 5.81 14.28 10.91
N ALA A 47 5.98 12.99 10.68
CA ALA A 47 4.87 12.05 10.72
C ALA A 47 4.30 11.93 12.15
N PRO A 48 3.00 11.67 12.33
CA PRO A 48 2.45 11.44 13.67
C PRO A 48 3.25 10.38 14.44
N GLN A 49 3.60 10.65 15.69
CA GLN A 49 4.41 9.78 16.55
C GLN A 49 5.84 9.51 16.01
N ALA A 50 6.38 10.36 15.13
CA ALA A 50 7.78 10.26 14.74
C ALA A 50 8.70 10.45 15.95
N LYS A 51 9.75 9.64 16.03
CA LYS A 51 10.76 9.69 17.12
C LYS A 51 11.90 10.65 16.80
N GLY A 52 12.04 11.04 15.52
CA GLY A 52 13.06 11.92 15.00
C GLY A 52 12.82 12.27 13.55
N GLU A 53 13.90 12.64 12.86
CA GLU A 53 13.90 13.04 11.45
C GLU A 53 14.82 12.14 10.59
N ALA A 54 15.28 11.02 11.14
CA ALA A 54 16.08 10.07 10.40
C ALA A 54 15.18 9.31 9.37
N CYS A 55 15.79 8.65 8.40
CA CYS A 55 15.03 8.02 7.31
C CYS A 55 14.02 6.98 7.79
N GLN A 56 14.31 6.26 8.88
CA GLN A 56 13.36 5.31 9.48
C GLN A 56 12.13 5.98 10.13
N ASP A 57 12.20 7.30 10.40
CA ASP A 57 11.11 8.08 10.99
C ASP A 57 10.18 8.68 9.92
N ILE A 58 10.58 8.60 8.64
CA ILE A 58 9.94 9.26 7.51
C ILE A 58 9.32 8.21 6.58
N PRO A 59 8.02 7.90 6.75
CA PRO A 59 7.34 7.00 5.82
C PRO A 59 7.14 7.67 4.46
N THR A 60 7.25 6.86 3.39
CA THR A 60 7.27 7.36 2.01
C THR A 60 6.45 6.51 1.05
N LEU A 61 6.04 7.12 -0.07
CA LEU A 61 5.49 6.44 -1.24
C LEU A 61 6.45 6.59 -2.43
N THR A 62 6.85 5.47 -3.02
CA THR A 62 7.59 5.43 -4.27
C THR A 62 6.61 5.18 -5.42
N ILE A 63 6.65 6.03 -6.44
CA ILE A 63 5.64 6.12 -7.51
C ILE A 63 6.18 5.49 -8.78
N PHE A 64 5.49 4.48 -9.27
CA PHE A 64 5.77 3.82 -10.55
C PHE A 64 4.67 4.17 -11.54
N GLU A 65 5.07 4.70 -12.68
CA GLU A 65 4.15 5.12 -13.72
C GLU A 65 3.99 4.02 -14.78
N PRO A 66 2.78 3.78 -15.30
CA PRO A 66 2.60 2.94 -16.47
C PRO A 66 3.27 3.58 -17.69
N GLN A 67 3.46 2.79 -18.75
CA GLN A 67 3.95 3.34 -19.99
C GLN A 67 3.00 4.46 -20.47
N HIS A 68 3.58 5.53 -20.99
CA HIS A 68 2.80 6.69 -21.45
C HIS A 68 1.65 6.28 -22.39
N GLY A 69 0.45 6.74 -22.07
CA GLY A 69 -0.75 6.45 -22.84
C GLY A 69 -1.39 5.07 -22.58
N THR A 70 -0.89 4.31 -21.62
CA THR A 70 -1.49 3.03 -21.20
C THR A 70 -2.23 3.10 -19.86
N ASP A 71 -2.33 4.30 -19.24
CA ASP A 71 -3.06 4.50 -18.00
C ASP A 71 -4.52 4.03 -18.13
N ASN A 72 -4.96 3.17 -17.23
CA ASN A 72 -6.33 2.65 -17.22
C ASN A 72 -7.23 3.33 -16.17
N GLY A 73 -6.71 4.34 -15.44
CA GLY A 73 -7.40 5.04 -14.38
C GLY A 73 -7.41 4.31 -13.04
N SER A 74 -6.74 3.17 -12.92
CA SER A 74 -6.65 2.43 -11.66
C SER A 74 -5.32 2.67 -10.96
N ALA A 75 -5.33 2.65 -9.62
CA ALA A 75 -4.13 2.69 -8.80
C ALA A 75 -3.97 1.41 -7.99
N VAL A 76 -2.72 1.08 -7.65
CA VAL A 76 -2.39 0.07 -6.65
C VAL A 76 -1.45 0.64 -5.61
N VAL A 77 -1.77 0.48 -4.32
CA VAL A 77 -0.89 0.81 -3.21
C VAL A 77 -0.36 -0.52 -2.65
N ILE A 78 0.95 -0.68 -2.66
CA ILE A 78 1.65 -1.93 -2.39
C ILE A 78 2.30 -1.86 -1.00
N PHE A 79 1.98 -2.81 -0.14
CA PHE A 79 2.54 -2.96 1.19
C PHE A 79 3.46 -4.18 1.22
N PRO A 80 4.79 -4.02 1.08
CA PRO A 80 5.72 -5.14 1.14
C PRO A 80 5.71 -5.84 2.50
N GLY A 81 5.96 -7.14 2.51
CA GLY A 81 6.18 -7.90 3.73
C GLY A 81 7.57 -7.70 4.32
N GLY A 82 7.94 -8.56 5.29
CA GLY A 82 9.21 -8.49 6.00
C GLY A 82 9.05 -8.51 7.52
N ALA A 83 7.97 -9.14 8.01
CA ALA A 83 7.69 -9.37 9.43
C ALA A 83 7.67 -8.07 10.29
N TYR A 84 7.36 -6.92 9.70
CA TYR A 84 7.51 -5.58 10.32
C TYR A 84 8.93 -5.22 10.75
N ARG A 85 9.94 -6.03 10.41
CA ARG A 85 11.36 -5.80 10.73
C ARG A 85 12.13 -5.14 9.60
N ASN A 86 11.73 -5.43 8.38
CA ASN A 86 12.28 -4.90 7.14
C ASN A 86 11.19 -4.84 6.09
N LEU A 87 11.53 -4.35 4.90
CA LEU A 87 10.64 -4.36 3.74
C LEU A 87 11.26 -5.22 2.65
N ALA A 88 10.50 -6.19 2.13
CA ALA A 88 10.86 -6.97 0.94
C ALA A 88 10.71 -6.09 -0.32
N ALA A 89 11.40 -4.94 -0.33
CA ALA A 89 11.19 -3.82 -1.24
C ALA A 89 11.32 -4.18 -2.73
N ASN A 90 12.21 -5.14 -3.06
CA ASN A 90 12.35 -5.60 -4.44
C ASN A 90 11.30 -6.66 -4.79
N LEU A 91 11.26 -7.77 -4.05
CA LEU A 91 10.42 -8.92 -4.38
C LEU A 91 8.92 -8.63 -4.28
N GLU A 92 8.52 -7.95 -3.21
CA GLU A 92 7.11 -7.68 -2.88
C GLU A 92 6.72 -6.20 -3.03
N GLY A 93 7.69 -5.35 -3.42
CA GLY A 93 7.48 -3.95 -3.76
C GLY A 93 7.62 -3.72 -5.25
N ARG A 94 8.88 -3.60 -5.75
CA ARG A 94 9.18 -3.25 -7.14
C ARG A 94 8.61 -4.24 -8.14
N GLN A 95 8.78 -5.55 -7.93
CA GLN A 95 8.29 -6.55 -8.89
C GLN A 95 6.76 -6.51 -9.02
N PHE A 96 6.04 -6.24 -7.92
CA PHE A 96 4.60 -6.03 -7.98
C PHE A 96 4.27 -4.72 -8.70
N ALA A 97 4.97 -3.62 -8.39
CA ALA A 97 4.77 -2.37 -9.10
C ALA A 97 4.98 -2.51 -10.62
N ASP A 98 6.06 -3.18 -11.03
CA ASP A 98 6.34 -3.47 -12.44
C ASP A 98 5.23 -4.34 -13.08
N TRP A 99 4.71 -5.33 -12.34
CA TRP A 99 3.61 -6.18 -12.82
C TRP A 99 2.31 -5.40 -13.06
N PHE A 100 1.97 -4.47 -12.16
CA PHE A 100 0.78 -3.64 -12.27
C PHE A 100 0.93 -2.55 -13.35
N THR A 101 2.11 -1.92 -13.45
CA THR A 101 2.32 -0.82 -14.39
C THR A 101 2.24 -1.27 -15.85
N VAL A 102 2.71 -2.48 -16.19
CA VAL A 102 2.53 -3.03 -17.54
C VAL A 102 1.07 -3.33 -17.88
N ARG A 103 0.17 -3.27 -16.90
CA ARG A 103 -1.28 -3.43 -17.03
C ARG A 103 -2.05 -2.11 -16.94
N GLY A 104 -1.32 -0.99 -16.99
CA GLY A 104 -1.90 0.35 -17.02
C GLY A 104 -2.24 0.94 -15.64
N PHE A 105 -1.90 0.28 -14.55
CA PHE A 105 -2.06 0.85 -13.20
C PHE A 105 -0.95 1.83 -12.89
N ARG A 106 -1.27 2.88 -12.15
CA ARG A 106 -0.27 3.63 -11.42
C ARG A 106 0.00 2.94 -10.09
N ALA A 107 1.27 2.60 -9.83
CA ALA A 107 1.61 1.84 -8.64
C ALA A 107 2.38 2.70 -7.62
N PHE A 108 2.09 2.46 -6.35
CA PHE A 108 2.64 3.19 -5.22
C PHE A 108 3.16 2.20 -4.19
N VAL A 109 4.48 2.16 -3.97
CA VAL A 109 5.07 1.26 -2.96
C VAL A 109 5.26 2.03 -1.66
N LEU A 110 4.62 1.55 -0.60
CA LEU A 110 4.70 2.15 0.72
C LEU A 110 5.94 1.66 1.48
N SER A 111 6.75 2.61 1.92
CA SER A 111 7.75 2.38 2.97
C SER A 111 7.18 2.83 4.30
N TYR A 112 6.51 1.91 4.99
CA TYR A 112 5.93 2.17 6.31
C TYR A 112 6.97 2.01 7.41
N ARG A 113 6.77 2.69 8.55
CA ARG A 113 7.66 2.64 9.71
C ARG A 113 7.62 1.27 10.37
N LEU A 114 8.79 0.80 10.79
CA LEU A 114 9.01 -0.58 11.19
C LEU A 114 9.14 -0.75 12.70
N THR A 115 8.76 -1.92 13.18
CA THR A 115 8.92 -2.28 14.60
C THR A 115 10.37 -2.50 14.97
N SER A 116 11.26 -2.86 14.03
CA SER A 116 12.72 -2.89 14.25
C SER A 116 13.28 -1.52 14.64
N ASP A 117 12.63 -0.44 14.20
CA ASP A 117 12.98 0.94 14.53
C ASP A 117 12.17 1.46 15.74
N GLY A 118 11.48 0.53 16.40
CA GLY A 118 10.68 0.79 17.60
C GLY A 118 9.28 1.38 17.32
N TYR A 119 8.77 1.31 16.09
CA TYR A 119 7.42 1.74 15.73
C TYR A 119 6.44 0.57 15.80
N VAL A 120 5.68 0.47 16.86
CA VAL A 120 4.64 -0.56 17.02
C VAL A 120 3.30 -0.10 16.46
N LEU A 121 2.36 -1.03 16.26
CA LEU A 121 0.98 -0.68 15.97
C LEU A 121 0.44 0.29 17.05
N PRO A 122 -0.29 1.35 16.63
CA PRO A 122 -0.89 1.58 15.31
C PRO A 122 -0.01 2.30 14.28
N VAL A 123 1.24 2.64 14.56
CA VAL A 123 2.04 3.53 13.68
C VAL A 123 2.12 3.06 12.24
N PRO A 124 2.43 1.79 11.90
CA PRO A 124 2.37 1.31 10.52
C PRO A 124 0.98 1.46 9.87
N LEU A 125 -0.11 1.32 10.66
CA LEU A 125 -1.47 1.49 10.15
C LEU A 125 -1.80 2.96 9.85
N LEU A 126 -1.26 3.90 10.62
CA LEU A 126 -1.37 5.33 10.30
C LEU A 126 -0.70 5.64 8.96
N ASP A 127 0.49 5.07 8.72
CA ASP A 127 1.20 5.21 7.45
C ASP A 127 0.41 4.61 6.28
N ALA A 128 -0.17 3.43 6.46
CA ALA A 128 -0.97 2.75 5.45
C ALA A 128 -2.24 3.56 5.08
N ARG A 129 -2.98 4.04 6.08
CA ARG A 129 -4.16 4.90 5.87
C ARG A 129 -3.80 6.17 5.14
N ARG A 130 -2.72 6.84 5.56
CA ARG A 130 -2.23 8.07 4.94
C ARG A 130 -1.82 7.86 3.49
N ALA A 131 -1.16 6.74 3.17
CA ALA A 131 -0.78 6.39 1.80
C ALA A 131 -2.01 6.30 0.87
N ILE A 132 -3.06 5.62 1.31
CA ILE A 132 -4.31 5.49 0.54
C ILE A 132 -4.98 6.86 0.38
N GLN A 133 -5.04 7.67 1.44
CA GLN A 133 -5.60 9.02 1.38
C GLN A 133 -4.82 9.94 0.43
N ILE A 134 -3.49 9.86 0.39
CA ILE A 134 -2.67 10.63 -0.57
C ILE A 134 -3.04 10.25 -2.00
N VAL A 135 -3.12 8.97 -2.32
CA VAL A 135 -3.48 8.52 -3.67
C VAL A 135 -4.88 8.99 -4.03
N ARG A 136 -5.85 8.88 -3.14
CA ARG A 136 -7.24 9.29 -3.36
C ARG A 136 -7.39 10.81 -3.46
N SER A 137 -6.79 11.58 -2.56
CA SER A 137 -6.90 13.05 -2.56
C SER A 137 -6.20 13.70 -3.77
N ARG A 138 -5.19 13.04 -4.31
CA ARG A 138 -4.41 13.49 -5.48
C ARG A 138 -4.69 12.65 -6.73
N ALA A 139 -5.82 11.97 -6.77
CA ALA A 139 -6.18 11.06 -7.86
C ALA A 139 -6.09 11.74 -9.24
N ARG A 140 -6.54 12.99 -9.34
CA ARG A 140 -6.44 13.80 -10.57
C ARG A 140 -4.99 14.01 -11.01
N ASP A 141 -4.09 14.31 -10.08
CA ASP A 141 -2.66 14.53 -10.37
C ASP A 141 -1.98 13.26 -10.89
N TYR A 142 -2.53 12.11 -10.48
CA TYR A 142 -2.02 10.78 -10.83
C TYR A 142 -2.80 10.11 -11.98
N PHE A 143 -3.74 10.80 -12.62
CA PHE A 143 -4.61 10.22 -13.66
C PHE A 143 -5.31 8.94 -13.19
N VAL A 144 -5.83 8.96 -11.97
CA VAL A 144 -6.51 7.85 -11.28
C VAL A 144 -7.94 8.25 -10.95
N ASP A 145 -8.87 7.31 -11.10
CA ASP A 145 -10.20 7.42 -10.50
C ASP A 145 -10.09 7.16 -8.98
N PRO A 146 -10.55 8.07 -8.12
CA PRO A 146 -10.48 7.92 -6.66
C PRO A 146 -11.24 6.70 -6.11
N ASN A 147 -12.08 6.04 -6.93
CA ASN A 147 -12.84 4.84 -6.59
C ASN A 147 -12.25 3.54 -7.18
N ARG A 148 -11.03 3.62 -7.74
CA ARG A 148 -10.35 2.47 -8.36
C ARG A 148 -8.97 2.23 -7.73
N ILE A 149 -8.91 2.26 -6.40
CA ILE A 149 -7.68 2.10 -5.63
C ILE A 149 -7.64 0.69 -5.03
N VAL A 150 -6.73 -0.13 -5.53
CA VAL A 150 -6.40 -1.45 -5.00
C VAL A 150 -5.33 -1.31 -3.94
N VAL A 151 -5.45 -2.04 -2.83
CA VAL A 151 -4.34 -2.26 -1.90
C VAL A 151 -3.90 -3.71 -2.03
N ILE A 152 -2.63 -3.95 -2.26
CA ILE A 152 -2.02 -5.28 -2.23
C ILE A 152 -0.99 -5.36 -1.11
N GLY A 153 -1.03 -6.42 -0.32
CA GLY A 153 -0.04 -6.66 0.72
C GLY A 153 0.36 -8.11 0.85
N SER A 154 1.65 -8.33 1.13
CA SER A 154 2.23 -9.66 1.27
C SER A 154 2.69 -9.92 2.70
N SER A 155 2.47 -11.12 3.24
CA SER A 155 2.96 -11.52 4.57
C SER A 155 2.55 -10.52 5.66
N ALA A 156 3.49 -9.87 6.36
CA ALA A 156 3.21 -8.78 7.29
C ALA A 156 2.57 -7.56 6.62
N GLY A 157 2.93 -7.25 5.36
CA GLY A 157 2.24 -6.25 4.53
C GLY A 157 0.80 -6.67 4.21
N GLY A 158 0.53 -7.98 4.11
CA GLY A 158 -0.82 -8.55 3.99
C GLY A 158 -1.66 -8.32 5.25
N HIS A 159 -1.06 -8.46 6.44
CA HIS A 159 -1.69 -8.06 7.69
C HIS A 159 -2.04 -6.57 7.69
N LEU A 160 -1.08 -5.73 7.32
CA LEU A 160 -1.28 -4.28 7.26
C LEU A 160 -2.37 -3.89 6.24
N ALA A 161 -2.43 -4.58 5.09
CA ALA A 161 -3.47 -4.38 4.07
C ALA A 161 -4.85 -4.78 4.58
N ALA A 162 -4.95 -5.93 5.27
CA ALA A 162 -6.19 -6.38 5.88
C ALA A 162 -6.66 -5.40 6.99
N LEU A 163 -5.75 -4.88 7.82
CA LEU A 163 -6.06 -3.81 8.79
C LEU A 163 -6.55 -2.54 8.09
N ALA A 164 -5.89 -2.10 7.03
CA ALA A 164 -6.32 -0.91 6.28
C ALA A 164 -7.71 -1.10 5.64
N GLY A 165 -8.05 -2.32 5.23
CA GLY A 165 -9.36 -2.65 4.65
C GLY A 165 -10.47 -2.85 5.67
N THR A 166 -10.15 -3.13 6.93
CA THR A 166 -11.14 -3.38 8.00
C THR A 166 -11.25 -2.24 9.01
N GLN A 167 -10.19 -1.47 9.17
CA GLN A 167 -10.09 -0.36 10.13
C GLN A 167 -9.78 0.97 9.41
N PHE A 168 -10.42 1.22 8.29
CA PHE A 168 -10.31 2.50 7.58
C PHE A 168 -10.99 3.65 8.33
N VAL A 169 -10.63 4.88 7.95
CA VAL A 169 -11.33 6.10 8.40
C VAL A 169 -12.11 6.70 7.24
N PRO A 170 -13.32 7.25 7.48
CA PRO A 170 -14.18 7.77 6.41
C PRO A 170 -13.66 9.05 5.76
N GLY A 171 -12.67 9.70 6.37
CA GLY A 171 -12.25 11.05 6.04
C GLY A 171 -13.02 12.10 6.85
N ASN A 172 -12.41 13.28 7.01
CA ASN A 172 -13.00 14.41 7.71
C ASN A 172 -13.07 15.61 6.75
N PRO A 173 -14.23 15.96 6.20
CA PRO A 173 -14.37 17.10 5.25
C PRO A 173 -13.85 18.42 5.79
N GLU A 174 -13.86 18.60 7.12
CA GLU A 174 -13.43 19.83 7.80
C GLU A 174 -11.94 19.82 8.19
N ALA A 175 -11.20 18.75 7.86
CA ALA A 175 -9.78 18.68 8.18
C ALA A 175 -8.99 19.81 7.47
N GLU A 176 -8.02 20.39 8.17
CA GLU A 176 -7.13 21.39 7.61
C GLU A 176 -6.29 20.79 6.46
N ASP A 177 -5.75 19.60 6.67
CA ASP A 177 -5.02 18.86 5.63
C ASP A 177 -6.01 18.26 4.61
N PRO A 178 -5.96 18.69 3.34
CA PRO A 178 -6.85 18.15 2.30
C PRO A 178 -6.76 16.63 2.13
N THR A 179 -5.63 16.02 2.47
CA THR A 179 -5.45 14.57 2.41
C THR A 179 -6.34 13.83 3.41
N GLU A 180 -6.64 14.44 4.56
CA GLU A 180 -7.49 13.83 5.58
C GLU A 180 -8.99 13.98 5.30
N ARG A 181 -9.36 14.76 4.29
CA ARG A 181 -10.76 14.96 3.89
C ARG A 181 -11.37 13.77 3.17
N VAL A 182 -10.55 12.84 2.69
CA VAL A 182 -10.99 11.66 1.94
C VAL A 182 -10.82 10.38 2.75
N SER A 183 -11.60 9.36 2.40
CA SER A 183 -11.54 8.05 3.06
C SER A 183 -10.22 7.34 2.81
N SER A 184 -9.72 6.64 3.84
CA SER A 184 -8.60 5.71 3.73
C SER A 184 -9.04 4.29 3.34
N ARG A 185 -10.35 4.03 3.09
CA ARG A 185 -10.84 2.72 2.68
C ARG A 185 -10.31 2.38 1.29
N PRO A 186 -9.56 1.29 1.08
CA PRO A 186 -9.28 0.82 -0.27
C PRO A 186 -10.58 0.39 -0.96
N ASP A 187 -10.61 0.45 -2.31
CA ASP A 187 -11.78 0.00 -3.04
C ASP A 187 -11.73 -1.51 -3.27
N TYR A 188 -10.53 -2.09 -3.31
CA TYR A 188 -10.27 -3.52 -3.47
C TYR A 188 -9.07 -3.95 -2.64
N LEU A 189 -9.09 -5.21 -2.15
CA LEU A 189 -7.97 -5.83 -1.43
C LEU A 189 -7.39 -7.00 -2.19
N VAL A 190 -6.06 -7.10 -2.20
CA VAL A 190 -5.31 -8.27 -2.66
C VAL A 190 -4.38 -8.71 -1.54
N LEU A 191 -4.58 -9.92 -1.03
CA LEU A 191 -3.83 -10.48 0.08
C LEU A 191 -2.98 -11.64 -0.40
N VAL A 192 -1.67 -11.52 -0.25
CA VAL A 192 -0.68 -12.49 -0.75
C VAL A 192 -0.03 -13.16 0.46
N TYR A 193 -0.31 -14.45 0.68
CA TYR A 193 0.09 -15.22 1.87
C TYR A 193 0.07 -14.38 3.17
N PRO A 194 -1.07 -13.75 3.52
CA PRO A 194 -1.14 -12.71 4.53
C PRO A 194 -0.96 -13.26 5.94
N TRP A 195 -0.21 -12.55 6.78
CA TRP A 195 -0.02 -12.88 8.19
C TRP A 195 -1.18 -12.36 9.06
N ILE A 196 -2.38 -12.86 8.87
CA ILE A 196 -3.61 -12.40 9.55
C ILE A 196 -3.54 -12.59 11.08
N GLY A 197 -3.04 -13.74 11.51
CA GLY A 197 -2.84 -14.04 12.93
C GLY A 197 -1.54 -13.47 13.51
N ALA A 198 -1.01 -12.37 12.95
CA ALA A 198 0.22 -11.75 13.43
C ALA A 198 0.16 -11.46 14.93
N ILE A 199 -0.99 -10.99 15.41
CA ILE A 199 -1.23 -10.70 16.82
C ILE A 199 -1.99 -11.86 17.43
N THR A 200 -1.27 -12.74 18.08
CA THR A 200 -1.81 -13.91 18.77
C THR A 200 -1.16 -14.03 20.15
N SER A 201 -1.94 -14.47 21.13
CA SER A 201 -1.44 -14.87 22.44
C SER A 201 -0.68 -16.19 22.40
N ASP A 202 -0.67 -16.85 21.24
CA ASP A 202 0.13 -18.06 21.03
C ASP A 202 1.62 -17.76 21.22
N THR A 203 2.29 -18.68 21.89
CA THR A 203 3.74 -18.63 22.13
C THR A 203 4.57 -19.05 20.91
N SER A 204 3.95 -19.17 19.72
CA SER A 204 4.66 -19.49 18.49
C SER A 204 5.77 -18.46 18.23
N HIS A 205 6.84 -18.90 17.58
CA HIS A 205 7.98 -18.03 17.26
C HIS A 205 7.60 -16.90 16.28
N LEU A 206 6.46 -17.03 15.59
CA LEU A 206 5.93 -16.06 14.63
C LEU A 206 4.97 -15.04 15.26
N SER A 207 4.63 -15.16 16.57
CA SER A 207 3.78 -14.17 17.20
C SER A 207 4.44 -12.78 17.17
N TYR A 208 3.69 -11.78 16.69
CA TYR A 208 4.08 -10.37 16.73
C TYR A 208 4.54 -9.97 18.14
N CYS A 209 3.76 -10.37 19.14
CA CYS A 209 4.04 -10.04 20.55
C CYS A 209 5.37 -10.63 21.02
N LYS A 210 5.68 -11.87 20.62
CA LYS A 210 6.94 -12.54 20.96
C LYS A 210 8.12 -11.94 20.22
N ILE A 211 7.96 -11.71 18.92
CA ILE A 211 9.03 -11.16 18.06
C ILE A 211 9.49 -9.78 18.57
N PHE A 212 8.56 -8.97 19.07
CA PHE A 212 8.83 -7.61 19.51
C PHE A 212 8.81 -7.42 21.03
N ASN A 213 8.81 -8.52 21.80
CA ASN A 213 8.81 -8.50 23.27
C ASN A 213 7.64 -7.68 23.86
N LEU A 214 6.44 -7.89 23.33
CA LEU A 214 5.21 -7.19 23.72
C LEU A 214 4.19 -8.12 24.38
N MET A 215 4.65 -9.20 25.06
CA MET A 215 3.76 -10.22 25.62
C MET A 215 2.75 -9.65 26.62
N ASP A 216 3.16 -8.67 27.42
CA ASP A 216 2.28 -8.01 28.41
C ASP A 216 1.15 -7.20 27.75
N GLN A 217 1.31 -6.82 26.48
CA GLN A 217 0.35 -6.04 25.71
C GLN A 217 -0.40 -6.90 24.65
N CYS A 218 -0.07 -8.19 24.56
CA CYS A 218 -0.50 -9.02 23.44
C CYS A 218 -2.01 -9.12 23.32
N GLU A 219 -2.73 -9.28 24.41
CA GLU A 219 -4.20 -9.37 24.39
C GLU A 219 -4.84 -8.05 23.93
N ALA A 220 -4.35 -6.92 24.40
CA ALA A 220 -4.82 -5.60 23.97
C ALA A 220 -4.51 -5.36 22.48
N LEU A 221 -3.31 -5.72 22.03
CA LEU A 221 -2.92 -5.62 20.60
C LEU A 221 -3.78 -6.55 19.74
N ARG A 222 -4.06 -7.76 20.19
CA ARG A 222 -4.93 -8.71 19.48
C ARG A 222 -6.34 -8.15 19.36
N ALA A 223 -6.92 -7.69 20.45
CA ALA A 223 -8.25 -7.10 20.47
C ALA A 223 -8.35 -5.88 19.53
N ALA A 224 -7.27 -5.12 19.38
CA ALA A 224 -7.24 -3.91 18.57
C ALA A 224 -6.84 -4.12 17.10
N TYR A 225 -6.01 -5.12 16.80
CA TYR A 225 -5.34 -5.23 15.49
C TYR A 225 -5.38 -6.64 14.87
N SER A 226 -6.36 -7.48 15.19
CA SER A 226 -6.62 -8.72 14.44
C SER A 226 -7.69 -8.43 13.38
N PRO A 227 -7.35 -8.35 12.08
CA PRO A 227 -8.26 -7.83 11.06
C PRO A 227 -9.50 -8.71 10.85
N ASP A 228 -9.40 -10.03 11.12
CA ASP A 228 -10.52 -10.97 11.05
C ASP A 228 -11.66 -10.62 12.03
N LEU A 229 -11.37 -9.92 13.14
CA LEU A 229 -12.36 -9.46 14.12
C LEU A 229 -13.11 -8.19 13.69
N PHE A 230 -12.61 -7.47 12.69
CA PHE A 230 -13.13 -6.18 12.24
C PHE A 230 -13.77 -6.22 10.86
N VAL A 231 -13.92 -7.40 10.28
CA VAL A 231 -14.59 -7.55 8.98
C VAL A 231 -16.06 -7.16 9.12
N THR A 232 -16.51 -6.28 8.23
CA THR A 232 -17.91 -5.83 8.13
C THR A 232 -18.35 -5.87 6.67
N LYS A 233 -19.63 -5.61 6.39
CA LYS A 233 -20.14 -5.47 5.02
C LYS A 233 -19.46 -4.37 4.20
N ASP A 234 -18.79 -3.44 4.87
CA ASP A 234 -18.07 -2.33 4.24
C ASP A 234 -16.59 -2.66 3.96
N THR A 235 -16.13 -3.86 4.36
CA THR A 235 -14.80 -4.38 3.97
C THR A 235 -14.75 -4.55 2.45
N PRO A 236 -13.66 -4.16 1.76
CA PRO A 236 -13.58 -4.23 0.31
C PRO A 236 -13.67 -5.66 -0.26
N PRO A 237 -14.16 -5.84 -1.49
CA PRO A 237 -13.99 -7.09 -2.23
C PRO A 237 -12.52 -7.52 -2.22
N THR A 238 -12.28 -8.81 -1.97
CA THR A 238 -10.96 -9.32 -1.65
C THR A 238 -10.54 -10.49 -2.54
N PHE A 239 -9.35 -10.40 -3.12
CA PHE A 239 -8.63 -11.55 -3.72
C PHE A 239 -7.57 -12.03 -2.73
N TRP A 240 -7.49 -13.36 -2.53
CA TRP A 240 -6.52 -13.98 -1.62
C TRP A 240 -5.78 -15.13 -2.28
N TYR A 241 -4.44 -15.13 -2.15
CA TYR A 241 -3.53 -16.19 -2.59
C TYR A 241 -2.68 -16.71 -1.43
N HIS A 242 -2.53 -18.04 -1.34
CA HIS A 242 -1.70 -18.71 -0.34
C HIS A 242 -1.21 -20.08 -0.84
N THR A 243 -0.24 -20.67 -0.12
CA THR A 243 0.15 -22.07 -0.31
C THR A 243 -0.16 -22.89 0.93
N PHE A 244 -0.67 -24.11 0.72
CA PHE A 244 -1.12 -24.99 1.81
C PHE A 244 0.02 -25.39 2.74
N ASN A 245 1.22 -25.63 2.19
CA ASN A 245 2.38 -26.07 2.95
C ASN A 245 3.29 -24.94 3.43
N ASP A 246 2.80 -23.69 3.46
CA ASP A 246 3.55 -22.55 4.00
C ASP A 246 3.94 -22.80 5.46
N GLN A 247 5.25 -22.96 5.71
CA GLN A 247 5.79 -23.25 7.03
C GLN A 247 6.04 -21.99 7.87
N THR A 248 5.93 -20.81 7.24
CA THR A 248 6.18 -19.52 7.91
C THR A 248 4.88 -18.90 8.37
N VAL A 249 3.89 -18.83 7.49
CA VAL A 249 2.54 -18.34 7.80
C VAL A 249 1.53 -19.42 7.43
N PRO A 250 1.03 -20.18 8.41
CA PRO A 250 0.05 -21.23 8.14
C PRO A 250 -1.18 -20.72 7.37
N VAL A 251 -1.65 -21.50 6.40
CA VAL A 251 -2.77 -21.14 5.51
C VAL A 251 -4.07 -20.84 6.29
N GLU A 252 -4.22 -21.45 7.47
CA GLU A 252 -5.36 -21.25 8.37
C GLU A 252 -5.55 -19.79 8.77
N GLN A 253 -4.48 -18.99 8.74
CA GLN A 253 -4.59 -17.56 9.04
C GLN A 253 -5.39 -16.84 7.96
N GLY A 254 -5.10 -17.09 6.69
CA GLY A 254 -5.88 -16.54 5.57
C GLY A 254 -7.30 -17.09 5.54
N LEU A 255 -7.49 -18.39 5.87
CA LEU A 255 -8.81 -19.02 5.94
C LEU A 255 -9.72 -18.34 6.97
N ARG A 256 -9.21 -17.96 8.14
CA ARG A 256 -10.02 -17.22 9.14
C ARG A 256 -10.52 -15.88 8.60
N PHE A 257 -9.66 -15.14 7.91
CA PHE A 257 -10.08 -13.87 7.30
C PHE A 257 -11.11 -14.08 6.18
N TYR A 258 -10.88 -15.07 5.33
CA TYR A 258 -11.82 -15.45 4.27
C TYR A 258 -13.19 -15.86 4.84
N GLU A 259 -13.20 -16.67 5.91
CA GLU A 259 -14.44 -17.05 6.61
C GLU A 259 -15.18 -15.83 7.17
N ALA A 260 -14.45 -14.85 7.73
CA ALA A 260 -15.03 -13.61 8.21
C ALA A 260 -15.65 -12.79 7.07
N LEU A 261 -14.98 -12.72 5.89
CA LEU A 261 -15.53 -12.07 4.69
C LEU A 261 -16.84 -12.74 4.24
N VAL A 262 -16.85 -14.07 4.18
CA VAL A 262 -18.05 -14.84 3.80
C VAL A 262 -19.20 -14.57 4.78
N LYS A 263 -18.96 -14.59 6.09
CA LYS A 263 -19.96 -14.29 7.11
C LYS A 263 -20.51 -12.87 7.00
N ALA A 264 -19.69 -11.91 6.60
CA ALA A 264 -20.08 -10.51 6.39
C ALA A 264 -20.75 -10.25 5.03
N GLY A 265 -20.82 -11.26 4.14
CA GLY A 265 -21.36 -11.10 2.79
C GLY A 265 -20.48 -10.30 1.84
N VAL A 266 -19.17 -10.20 2.13
CA VAL A 266 -18.18 -9.49 1.29
C VAL A 266 -17.75 -10.43 0.16
N PRO A 267 -17.79 -9.99 -1.12
CA PRO A 267 -17.27 -10.77 -2.23
C PRO A 267 -15.79 -11.09 -2.06
N ALA A 268 -15.42 -12.36 -2.11
CA ALA A 268 -14.04 -12.80 -1.94
C ALA A 268 -13.71 -13.99 -2.85
N GLU A 269 -12.52 -13.95 -3.43
CA GLU A 269 -11.96 -15.01 -4.26
C GLU A 269 -10.66 -15.53 -3.62
N ALA A 270 -10.52 -16.85 -3.48
CA ALA A 270 -9.41 -17.50 -2.80
C ALA A 270 -8.73 -18.55 -3.67
N HIS A 271 -7.40 -18.52 -3.71
CA HIS A 271 -6.58 -19.49 -4.42
C HIS A 271 -5.52 -20.08 -3.50
N ILE A 272 -5.65 -21.38 -3.21
CA ILE A 272 -4.71 -22.10 -2.35
C ILE A 272 -4.00 -23.16 -3.19
N PHE A 273 -2.69 -23.02 -3.32
CA PHE A 273 -1.83 -23.96 -4.04
C PHE A 273 -1.27 -25.00 -3.06
N PRO A 274 -1.12 -26.27 -3.47
CA PRO A 274 -0.65 -27.33 -2.56
C PRO A 274 0.74 -27.06 -1.98
N ASN A 275 1.65 -26.54 -2.80
CA ASN A 275 3.06 -26.37 -2.45
C ASN A 275 3.57 -24.98 -2.84
N GLY A 276 4.49 -24.47 -2.05
CA GLY A 276 5.22 -23.23 -2.30
C GLY A 276 5.82 -22.66 -1.02
N ALA A 277 7.01 -22.09 -1.13
CA ALA A 277 7.66 -21.43 0.00
C ALA A 277 6.96 -20.10 0.31
N HIS A 278 6.96 -19.72 1.59
CA HIS A 278 6.58 -18.37 2.00
C HIS A 278 7.46 -17.32 1.31
N GLY A 279 6.88 -16.16 0.98
CA GLY A 279 7.63 -15.10 0.30
C GLY A 279 7.90 -15.38 -1.18
N SER A 280 7.05 -16.17 -1.84
CA SER A 280 7.18 -16.53 -3.26
C SER A 280 7.03 -15.35 -4.23
N GLY A 281 6.60 -14.16 -3.77
CA GLY A 281 6.35 -12.99 -4.62
C GLY A 281 5.37 -13.33 -5.74
N LEU A 282 5.72 -13.01 -6.99
CA LEU A 282 4.91 -13.35 -8.18
C LEU A 282 4.98 -14.84 -8.59
N GLY A 283 5.59 -15.72 -7.78
CA GLY A 283 5.72 -17.14 -8.10
C GLY A 283 6.69 -17.47 -9.23
N LYS A 284 7.48 -16.51 -9.69
CA LYS A 284 8.39 -16.69 -10.84
C LYS A 284 9.40 -17.79 -10.59
N GLY A 285 9.50 -18.70 -11.56
CA GLY A 285 10.39 -19.86 -11.50
C GLY A 285 9.77 -21.12 -10.89
N ASP A 286 8.54 -21.04 -10.41
CA ASP A 286 7.71 -22.19 -10.01
C ASP A 286 6.51 -22.29 -10.96
N ALA A 287 6.44 -23.34 -11.75
CA ALA A 287 5.42 -23.52 -12.80
C ALA A 287 3.98 -23.62 -12.27
N ALA A 288 3.79 -23.95 -10.99
CA ALA A 288 2.48 -23.94 -10.36
C ALA A 288 2.14 -22.53 -9.84
N LEU A 289 3.09 -21.89 -9.15
CA LEU A 289 2.84 -20.60 -8.51
C LEU A 289 2.84 -19.42 -9.48
N ASP A 290 3.52 -19.50 -10.63
CA ASP A 290 3.53 -18.43 -11.64
C ASP A 290 2.15 -18.20 -12.29
N GLN A 291 1.17 -19.09 -12.01
CA GLN A 291 -0.21 -18.97 -12.46
C GLN A 291 -1.04 -18.01 -11.60
N TRP A 292 -0.72 -17.80 -10.32
CA TRP A 292 -1.56 -16.96 -9.47
C TRP A 292 -1.67 -15.50 -9.94
N PRO A 293 -0.62 -14.88 -10.55
CA PRO A 293 -0.78 -13.53 -11.10
C PRO A 293 -1.77 -13.47 -12.28
N ALA A 294 -1.91 -14.56 -13.06
CA ALA A 294 -2.92 -14.64 -14.12
C ALA A 294 -4.35 -14.77 -13.56
N LEU A 295 -4.51 -15.47 -12.44
CA LEU A 295 -5.78 -15.51 -11.70
C LEU A 295 -6.13 -14.13 -11.15
N LEU A 296 -5.18 -13.43 -10.55
CA LEU A 296 -5.36 -12.04 -10.13
C LEU A 296 -5.75 -11.13 -11.30
N GLU A 297 -5.09 -11.26 -12.45
CA GLU A 297 -5.45 -10.48 -13.64
C GLU A 297 -6.89 -10.74 -14.08
N THR A 298 -7.33 -11.99 -14.04
CA THR A 298 -8.72 -12.38 -14.35
C THR A 298 -9.71 -11.72 -13.37
N TRP A 299 -9.38 -11.74 -12.09
CA TRP A 299 -10.20 -11.09 -11.07
C TRP A 299 -10.25 -9.56 -11.26
N LEU A 300 -9.10 -8.90 -11.48
CA LEU A 300 -9.04 -7.46 -11.75
C LEU A 300 -9.86 -7.08 -12.99
N ARG A 301 -9.86 -7.91 -14.02
CA ARG A 301 -10.67 -7.73 -15.24
C ARG A 301 -12.15 -7.84 -14.93
N ALA A 302 -12.56 -8.81 -14.11
CA ALA A 302 -13.95 -8.98 -13.68
C ALA A 302 -14.43 -7.78 -12.84
N GLN A 303 -13.53 -7.12 -12.10
CA GLN A 303 -13.82 -5.87 -11.37
C GLN A 303 -13.81 -4.62 -12.29
N GLY A 304 -13.53 -4.75 -13.58
CA GLY A 304 -13.45 -3.63 -14.53
C GLY A 304 -12.16 -2.80 -14.43
N LEU A 305 -11.19 -3.20 -13.59
CA LEU A 305 -10.01 -2.41 -13.26
C LEU A 305 -8.94 -2.38 -14.37
N LEU A 306 -9.04 -3.26 -15.37
CA LEU A 306 -8.13 -3.32 -16.51
C LEU A 306 -8.67 -2.60 -17.75
N THR A 307 -9.90 -2.13 -17.71
CA THR A 307 -10.50 -1.34 -18.80
C THR A 307 -10.20 0.13 -18.54
N PRO A 308 -9.69 0.89 -19.53
CA PRO A 308 -9.48 2.32 -19.38
C PRO A 308 -10.76 3.03 -18.95
N ASP A 309 -10.64 3.93 -17.96
CA ASP A 309 -11.76 4.77 -17.53
C ASP A 309 -11.85 6.00 -18.42
N PRO A 310 -12.94 6.18 -19.18
CA PRO A 310 -13.10 7.32 -20.08
C PRO A 310 -13.24 8.66 -19.34
N SER A 311 -13.53 8.65 -18.03
CA SER A 311 -13.62 9.86 -17.20
C SER A 311 -12.26 10.40 -16.77
N VAL A 312 -11.22 9.58 -16.85
CA VAL A 312 -9.84 9.96 -16.50
C VAL A 312 -9.17 10.56 -17.72
N ALA A 313 -8.85 11.86 -17.65
CA ALA A 313 -8.14 12.54 -18.72
C ALA A 313 -6.72 11.99 -18.85
N GLN A 314 -6.43 11.29 -19.92
CA GLN A 314 -5.07 10.88 -20.25
C GLN A 314 -4.22 12.09 -20.68
N PRO A 315 -2.93 12.14 -20.36
CA PRO A 315 -2.04 13.19 -20.87
C PRO A 315 -2.08 13.20 -22.39
N LYS A 316 -2.36 14.35 -22.98
CA LYS A 316 -2.18 14.53 -24.43
C LYS A 316 -0.69 14.47 -24.74
N LEU A 317 -0.33 13.71 -25.77
CA LEU A 317 1.03 13.66 -26.31
C LEU A 317 1.48 15.04 -26.80
#